data_fca7146fdb6bde6b84175d5412afb871
#
_entry.id   fca7146fdb6bde6b84175d5412afb871
#
_cell.length_a   1.000
_cell.length_b   1.000
_cell.length_c   1.000
_cell.angle_alpha   90.00
_cell.angle_beta   90.00
_cell.angle_gamma   90.00
#
_symmetry.space_group_name_H-M   'P 1'
#
loop_
_entity.id
_entity.type
_entity.pdbx_description
1 polymer ?
#
loop_
_entity_poly.entity_id
_entity_poly.type
_entity_poly.pdbx_seq_one_letter_code
_entity_poly.pdbx_strand_id
1 'polypeptide(L)'
;MKQTIKTILRSTPVLYFLATLLKIWVGFIYLSCRKTIIGQQHANTLQNINDTFIITIWHRSLLLAPKTLLKSKSYASLSSNHADGKIGVIYAKLTGVTPITGSGTGTASKRPVKDKKGAAALRTILRYLGNNKSVWLTADIPPGPIFECGRGIIAMAQLSQKPILGHSHSHKE
;
A
#
# COMPACT_ATOMS: atom_id res chain seq x y z
N MET A 1 21.50 27.69 6.78
CA MET A 1 20.43 27.82 5.73
C MET A 1 19.91 26.48 5.21
N LYS A 2 20.72 25.54 4.68
CA LYS A 2 20.25 24.22 4.17
C LYS A 2 19.58 23.34 5.22
N GLN A 3 20.03 23.33 6.48
CA GLN A 3 19.41 22.53 7.56
C GLN A 3 18.05 23.08 7.99
N THR A 4 17.90 24.39 8.07
CA THR A 4 16.64 25.07 8.44
C THR A 4 15.54 24.78 7.41
N ILE A 5 15.87 24.82 6.11
CA ILE A 5 14.94 24.48 5.03
C ILE A 5 14.50 22.99 5.13
N LYS A 6 15.42 22.08 5.40
CA LYS A 6 15.09 20.65 5.60
C LYS A 6 14.16 20.44 6.81
N THR A 7 14.36 21.17 7.89
CA THR A 7 13.50 21.08 9.08
C THR A 7 12.10 21.60 8.79
N ILE A 8 11.97 22.73 8.09
CA ILE A 8 10.68 23.28 7.68
C ILE A 8 9.94 22.31 6.74
N LEU A 9 10.61 21.80 5.70
CA LEU A 9 10.02 20.85 4.75
C LEU A 9 9.58 19.52 5.40
N ARG A 10 10.16 19.16 6.55
CA ARG A 10 9.82 17.97 7.32
C ARG A 10 8.82 18.23 8.46
N SER A 11 8.37 19.48 8.61
CA SER A 11 7.35 19.81 9.61
C SER A 11 6.00 19.17 9.26
N THR A 12 5.27 18.77 10.26
CA THR A 12 3.97 18.08 10.10
C THR A 12 2.98 18.89 9.25
N PRO A 13 2.81 20.21 9.44
CA PRO A 13 1.88 21.00 8.61
C PRO A 13 2.24 20.99 7.13
N VAL A 14 3.53 21.15 6.81
CA VAL A 14 4.01 21.13 5.42
C VAL A 14 3.80 19.77 4.77
N LEU A 15 4.06 18.68 5.51
CA LEU A 15 3.82 17.34 5.01
C LEU A 15 2.33 17.09 4.73
N TYR A 16 1.43 17.55 5.59
CA TYR A 16 -0.02 17.47 5.35
C TYR A 16 -0.45 18.29 4.14
N PHE A 17 0.08 19.49 3.98
CA PHE A 17 -0.18 20.34 2.82
C PHE A 17 0.27 19.65 1.52
N LEU A 18 1.50 19.12 1.47
CA LEU A 18 2.02 18.38 0.31
C LEU A 18 1.22 17.11 0.01
N ALA A 19 0.85 16.36 1.03
CA ALA A 19 0.03 15.16 0.85
C ALA A 19 -1.39 15.49 0.35
N THR A 20 -1.94 16.63 0.74
CA THR A 20 -3.24 17.11 0.25
C THR A 20 -3.14 17.53 -1.21
N LEU A 21 -2.11 18.28 -1.60
CA LEU A 21 -1.86 18.61 -2.99
C LEU A 21 -1.69 17.35 -3.86
N LEU A 22 -0.92 16.38 -3.37
CA LEU A 22 -0.75 15.09 -4.04
C LEU A 22 -2.10 14.37 -4.21
N LYS A 23 -2.94 14.34 -3.19
CA LYS A 23 -4.29 13.75 -3.25
C LYS A 23 -5.17 14.43 -4.30
N ILE A 24 -5.14 15.75 -4.37
CA ILE A 24 -5.88 16.53 -5.36
C ILE A 24 -5.38 16.21 -6.77
N TRP A 25 -4.06 16.24 -6.95
CA TRP A 25 -3.42 15.97 -8.24
C TRP A 25 -3.70 14.56 -8.76
N VAL A 26 -3.55 13.54 -7.91
CA VAL A 26 -3.91 12.15 -8.24
C VAL A 26 -5.41 12.03 -8.54
N GLY A 27 -6.24 12.76 -7.80
CA GLY A 27 -7.69 12.84 -8.08
C GLY A 27 -7.98 13.41 -9.46
N PHE A 28 -7.31 14.49 -9.84
CA PHE A 28 -7.44 15.11 -11.16
C PHE A 28 -7.01 14.16 -12.28
N ILE A 29 -5.83 13.53 -12.17
CA ILE A 29 -5.38 12.51 -13.13
C ILE A 29 -6.40 11.39 -13.26
N TYR A 30 -6.87 10.86 -12.14
CA TYR A 30 -7.84 9.76 -12.15
C TYR A 30 -9.15 10.14 -12.84
N LEU A 31 -9.60 11.37 -12.71
CA LEU A 31 -10.84 11.86 -13.35
C LEU A 31 -10.64 12.19 -14.83
N SER A 32 -9.49 12.74 -15.21
CA SER A 32 -9.20 13.16 -16.59
C SER A 32 -8.84 11.98 -17.53
N CYS A 33 -8.36 10.86 -16.99
CA CYS A 33 -7.99 9.70 -17.80
C CYS A 33 -9.19 8.84 -18.16
N ARG A 34 -9.27 8.37 -19.42
CA ARG A 34 -10.19 7.29 -19.80
C ARG A 34 -9.73 5.98 -19.17
N LYS A 35 -10.63 5.26 -18.56
CA LYS A 35 -10.35 4.03 -17.83
C LYS A 35 -11.06 2.85 -18.46
N THR A 36 -10.32 1.78 -18.69
CA THR A 36 -10.87 0.47 -19.02
C THR A 36 -10.53 -0.47 -17.87
N ILE A 37 -11.55 -1.06 -17.24
CA ILE A 37 -11.35 -1.98 -16.12
C ILE A 37 -11.49 -3.40 -16.66
N ILE A 38 -10.44 -4.19 -16.48
CA ILE A 38 -10.41 -5.60 -16.88
C ILE A 38 -10.47 -6.44 -15.59
N GLY A 39 -11.26 -7.52 -15.58
CA GLY A 39 -11.38 -8.39 -14.40
C GLY A 39 -12.31 -7.86 -13.31
N GLN A 40 -13.23 -6.93 -13.62
CA GLN A 40 -14.20 -6.39 -12.67
C GLN A 40 -15.00 -7.48 -11.95
N GLN A 41 -15.24 -8.62 -12.59
CA GLN A 41 -15.94 -9.76 -12.00
C GLN A 41 -15.24 -10.29 -10.75
N HIS A 42 -13.90 -10.30 -10.71
CA HIS A 42 -13.15 -10.74 -9.52
C HIS A 42 -13.31 -9.76 -8.35
N ALA A 43 -13.30 -8.45 -8.65
CA ALA A 43 -13.56 -7.42 -7.64
C ALA A 43 -14.99 -7.52 -7.08
N ASN A 44 -15.98 -7.76 -7.95
CA ASN A 44 -17.38 -7.94 -7.55
C ASN A 44 -17.56 -9.19 -6.68
N THR A 45 -16.90 -10.30 -7.02
CA THR A 45 -16.92 -11.52 -6.20
C THR A 45 -16.39 -11.23 -4.80
N LEU A 46 -15.26 -10.53 -4.68
CA LEU A 46 -14.68 -10.16 -3.38
C LEU A 46 -15.54 -9.13 -2.61
N GLN A 47 -16.27 -8.27 -3.31
CA GLN A 47 -17.20 -7.33 -2.68
C GLN A 47 -18.36 -8.06 -2.02
N ASN A 48 -18.86 -9.12 -2.65
CA ASN A 48 -19.98 -9.91 -2.17
C ASN A 48 -19.58 -10.92 -1.06
N ILE A 49 -18.30 -11.30 -1.01
CA ILE A 49 -17.78 -12.11 0.08
C ILE A 49 -17.67 -11.21 1.32
N ASN A 50 -18.39 -11.58 2.38
CA ASN A 50 -18.28 -10.87 3.68
C ASN A 50 -17.00 -11.25 4.44
N ASP A 51 -15.89 -11.34 3.72
CA ASP A 51 -14.58 -11.71 4.24
C ASP A 51 -13.50 -10.69 3.83
N THR A 52 -12.33 -10.84 4.42
CA THR A 52 -11.16 -10.00 4.14
C THR A 52 -10.25 -10.65 3.11
N PHE A 53 -9.46 -9.84 2.42
CA PHE A 53 -8.53 -10.29 1.40
C PHE A 53 -7.28 -9.43 1.38
N ILE A 54 -6.25 -9.92 0.72
CA ILE A 54 -4.98 -9.24 0.52
C ILE A 54 -4.97 -8.66 -0.89
N ILE A 55 -4.89 -7.32 -1.03
CA ILE A 55 -4.66 -6.69 -2.32
C ILE A 55 -3.16 -6.52 -2.51
N THR A 56 -2.66 -6.95 -3.66
CA THR A 56 -1.28 -6.71 -4.06
C THR A 56 -1.24 -5.79 -5.27
N ILE A 57 -0.39 -4.78 -5.21
CA ILE A 57 -0.15 -3.84 -6.29
C ILE A 57 1.33 -3.71 -6.58
N TRP A 58 1.68 -3.31 -7.79
CA TRP A 58 3.04 -2.93 -8.11
C TRP A 58 3.37 -1.56 -7.51
N HIS A 59 4.59 -1.36 -7.06
CA HIS A 59 5.01 -0.10 -6.41
C HIS A 59 4.73 1.13 -7.29
N ARG A 60 4.88 1.02 -8.59
CA ARG A 60 4.56 2.09 -9.54
C ARG A 60 3.09 2.53 -9.51
N SER A 61 2.18 1.67 -9.09
CA SER A 61 0.73 1.94 -9.02
C SER A 61 0.28 2.48 -7.66
N LEU A 62 1.20 2.67 -6.73
CA LEU A 62 0.94 2.99 -5.33
C LEU A 62 0.02 4.21 -5.12
N LEU A 63 0.24 5.27 -5.89
CA LEU A 63 -0.52 6.52 -5.74
C LEU A 63 -1.96 6.41 -6.24
N LEU A 64 -2.21 5.62 -7.28
CA LEU A 64 -3.54 5.44 -7.87
C LEU A 64 -4.38 4.40 -7.13
N ALA A 65 -3.77 3.45 -6.47
CA ALA A 65 -4.45 2.34 -5.83
C ALA A 65 -5.60 2.74 -4.88
N PRO A 66 -5.49 3.78 -4.03
CA PRO A 66 -6.61 4.19 -3.18
C PRO A 66 -7.87 4.63 -3.94
N LYS A 67 -7.73 5.01 -5.22
CA LYS A 67 -8.87 5.39 -6.08
C LYS A 67 -9.63 4.20 -6.65
N THR A 68 -9.02 3.04 -6.64
CA THR A 68 -9.54 1.80 -7.22
C THR A 68 -9.96 0.78 -6.16
N LEU A 69 -9.72 1.06 -4.88
CA LEU A 69 -10.16 0.23 -3.76
C LEU A 69 -11.70 0.23 -3.66
N LEU A 70 -12.26 -0.91 -3.28
CA LEU A 70 -13.70 -1.05 -3.06
C LEU A 70 -14.14 -0.20 -1.87
N LYS A 71 -15.06 0.73 -2.09
CA LYS A 71 -15.50 1.68 -1.06
C LYS A 71 -16.21 1.02 0.14
N SER A 72 -16.76 -0.17 -0.06
CA SER A 72 -17.48 -0.93 0.97
C SER A 72 -16.56 -1.62 1.98
N LYS A 73 -15.24 -1.61 1.77
CA LYS A 73 -14.27 -2.31 2.62
C LYS A 73 -13.33 -1.34 3.32
N SER A 74 -12.90 -1.73 4.52
CA SER A 74 -11.83 -1.04 5.25
C SER A 74 -10.47 -1.62 4.90
N TYR A 75 -9.49 -0.76 4.69
CA TYR A 75 -8.16 -1.18 4.28
C TYR A 75 -7.08 -0.72 5.24
N ALA A 76 -6.06 -1.55 5.40
CA ALA A 76 -4.80 -1.19 6.02
C ALA A 76 -3.65 -1.41 5.05
N SER A 77 -2.61 -0.59 5.09
CA SER A 77 -1.43 -0.73 4.24
C SER A 77 -0.15 -0.69 5.03
N LEU A 78 0.85 -1.47 4.61
CA LEU A 78 2.18 -1.42 5.19
C LEU A 78 2.89 -0.16 4.67
N SER A 79 3.37 0.65 5.60
CA SER A 79 4.06 1.91 5.31
C SER A 79 5.44 1.92 5.94
N SER A 80 6.43 2.47 5.22
CA SER A 80 7.79 2.60 5.71
C SER A 80 7.89 3.65 6.82
N ASN A 81 8.73 3.37 7.83
CA ASN A 81 9.07 4.30 8.91
C ASN A 81 10.14 5.35 8.53
N HIS A 82 10.69 5.29 7.30
CA HIS A 82 11.68 6.26 6.86
C HIS A 82 11.08 7.66 6.69
N ALA A 83 11.93 8.69 6.80
CA ALA A 83 11.50 10.08 6.71
C ALA A 83 10.73 10.39 5.42
N ASP A 84 11.14 9.78 4.31
CA ASP A 84 10.50 9.94 3.00
C ASP A 84 9.16 9.20 2.91
N GLY A 85 8.95 8.17 3.74
CA GLY A 85 7.67 7.45 3.84
C GLY A 85 6.56 8.24 4.56
N LYS A 86 6.89 9.32 5.28
CA LYS A 86 5.90 10.10 6.04
C LYS A 86 4.81 10.70 5.17
N ILE A 87 5.14 11.20 3.98
CA ILE A 87 4.14 11.70 3.02
C ILE A 87 3.20 10.58 2.60
N GLY A 88 3.72 9.38 2.32
CA GLY A 88 2.92 8.20 1.98
C GLY A 88 1.97 7.80 3.11
N VAL A 89 2.43 7.85 4.36
CA VAL A 89 1.60 7.60 5.55
C VAL A 89 0.44 8.60 5.65
N ILE A 90 0.73 9.89 5.45
CA ILE A 90 -0.31 10.94 5.49
C ILE A 90 -1.26 10.78 4.31
N TYR A 91 -0.73 10.53 3.11
CA TYR A 91 -1.55 10.29 1.92
C TYR A 91 -2.49 9.09 2.11
N ALA A 92 -2.01 7.97 2.66
CA ALA A 92 -2.84 6.82 2.99
C ALA A 92 -3.98 7.20 3.94
N LYS A 93 -3.68 7.93 5.03
CA LYS A 93 -4.69 8.44 5.97
C LYS A 93 -5.74 9.32 5.28
N LEU A 94 -5.30 10.28 4.46
CA LEU A 94 -6.18 11.19 3.72
C LEU A 94 -7.06 10.46 2.69
N THR A 95 -6.68 9.27 2.26
CA THR A 95 -7.43 8.43 1.33
C THR A 95 -8.26 7.34 2.01
N GLY A 96 -8.31 7.34 3.34
CA GLY A 96 -9.12 6.39 4.12
C GLY A 96 -8.45 5.04 4.37
N VAL A 97 -7.16 4.90 4.08
CA VAL A 97 -6.38 3.69 4.34
C VAL A 97 -5.66 3.83 5.68
N THR A 98 -5.76 2.83 6.54
CA THR A 98 -5.06 2.79 7.83
C THR A 98 -3.59 2.39 7.62
N PRO A 99 -2.60 3.27 7.87
CA PRO A 99 -1.20 2.90 7.72
C PRO A 99 -0.75 2.00 8.88
N ILE A 100 -0.13 0.87 8.56
CA ILE A 100 0.60 0.00 9.48
C ILE A 100 2.07 0.34 9.35
N THR A 101 2.70 0.84 10.40
CA THR A 101 4.13 1.15 10.36
C THR A 101 4.95 -0.12 10.57
N GLY A 102 5.79 -0.43 9.60
CA GLY A 102 6.70 -1.59 9.64
C GLY A 102 7.71 -1.50 8.51
N SER A 103 8.80 -2.26 8.62
CA SER A 103 9.75 -2.44 7.51
C SER A 103 9.45 -3.77 6.83
N GLY A 104 9.09 -3.74 5.56
CA GLY A 104 9.15 -4.91 4.70
C GLY A 104 10.63 -5.24 4.41
N THR A 105 11.04 -6.49 4.56
CA THR A 105 12.34 -6.93 4.05
C THR A 105 12.17 -7.18 2.55
N GLY A 106 12.81 -6.33 1.72
CA GLY A 106 12.92 -6.61 0.30
C GLY A 106 13.58 -7.97 0.05
N THR A 107 13.19 -8.67 -1.01
CA THR A 107 13.73 -9.98 -1.43
C THR A 107 15.25 -9.99 -1.64
N ALA A 108 15.88 -8.82 -1.77
CA ALA A 108 17.32 -8.66 -1.97
C ALA A 108 18.17 -8.88 -0.70
N SER A 109 17.59 -9.02 0.49
CA SER A 109 18.37 -9.25 1.71
C SER A 109 18.72 -10.72 1.84
N LYS A 110 19.97 -11.08 1.46
CA LYS A 110 20.60 -12.38 1.74
C LYS A 110 20.89 -12.60 3.25
N ARG A 111 20.45 -11.69 4.12
CA ARG A 111 20.66 -11.81 5.57
C ARG A 111 19.57 -12.67 6.20
N PRO A 112 19.91 -13.61 7.09
CA PRO A 112 18.91 -14.38 7.81
C PRO A 112 18.01 -13.43 8.60
N VAL A 113 16.70 -13.66 8.54
CA VAL A 113 15.63 -12.82 9.12
C VAL A 113 15.74 -12.81 10.66
N LYS A 114 16.63 -12.02 11.20
CA LYS A 114 16.58 -11.54 12.59
C LYS A 114 15.84 -10.18 12.68
N ASP A 115 15.01 -9.87 11.71
CA ASP A 115 14.30 -8.58 11.67
C ASP A 115 13.03 -8.66 12.51
N LYS A 116 13.17 -8.37 13.80
CA LYS A 116 12.06 -8.25 14.76
C LYS A 116 10.96 -7.29 14.26
N LYS A 117 11.31 -6.31 13.43
CA LYS A 117 10.34 -5.33 12.86
C LYS A 117 9.47 -5.95 11.77
N GLY A 118 10.04 -6.78 10.90
CA GLY A 118 9.27 -7.50 9.87
C GLY A 118 8.27 -8.49 10.49
N ALA A 119 8.69 -9.24 11.51
CA ALA A 119 7.81 -10.14 12.23
C ALA A 119 6.68 -9.41 12.99
N ALA A 120 6.96 -8.22 13.55
CA ALA A 120 5.96 -7.40 14.20
C ALA A 120 4.93 -6.85 13.18
N ALA A 121 5.39 -6.41 12.01
CA ALA A 121 4.52 -5.96 10.93
C ALA A 121 3.60 -7.09 10.43
N LEU A 122 4.17 -8.29 10.24
CA LEU A 122 3.40 -9.48 9.84
C LEU A 122 2.30 -9.80 10.86
N ARG A 123 2.62 -9.87 12.16
CA ARG A 123 1.61 -10.08 13.21
C ARG A 123 0.52 -9.02 13.20
N THR A 124 0.90 -7.76 12.97
CA THR A 124 -0.08 -6.67 12.88
C THR A 124 -1.01 -6.84 11.68
N ILE A 125 -0.47 -7.21 10.52
CA ILE A 125 -1.25 -7.49 9.30
C ILE A 125 -2.24 -8.63 9.54
N LEU A 126 -1.78 -9.76 10.11
CA LEU A 126 -2.62 -10.91 10.41
C LEU A 126 -3.76 -10.54 11.37
N ARG A 127 -3.50 -9.70 12.38
CA ARG A 127 -4.53 -9.16 13.27
C ARG A 127 -5.55 -8.29 12.53
N TYR A 128 -5.13 -7.45 11.56
CA TYR A 128 -6.05 -6.65 10.76
C TYR A 128 -6.96 -7.53 9.89
N LEU A 129 -6.39 -8.57 9.25
CA LEU A 129 -7.16 -9.53 8.46
C LEU A 129 -8.18 -10.29 9.34
N GLY A 130 -7.81 -10.66 10.57
CA GLY A 130 -8.72 -11.27 11.54
C GLY A 130 -9.80 -10.31 12.07
N ASN A 131 -9.60 -9.00 11.98
CA ASN A 131 -10.55 -7.97 12.45
C ASN A 131 -11.34 -7.33 11.27
N ASN A 132 -11.69 -8.11 10.27
CA ASN A 132 -12.50 -7.70 9.12
C ASN A 132 -11.94 -6.48 8.35
N LYS A 133 -10.61 -6.31 8.33
CA LYS A 133 -9.93 -5.30 7.52
C LYS A 133 -9.10 -5.97 6.44
N SER A 134 -9.38 -5.67 5.18
CA SER A 134 -8.53 -6.08 4.07
C SER A 134 -7.20 -5.35 4.11
N VAL A 135 -6.14 -5.97 3.60
CA VAL A 135 -4.81 -5.37 3.61
C VAL A 135 -4.35 -5.12 2.19
N TRP A 136 -3.73 -3.98 2.00
CA TRP A 136 -3.14 -3.56 0.75
C TRP A 136 -1.62 -3.50 0.89
N LEU A 137 -0.90 -4.21 0.00
CA LEU A 137 0.55 -4.36 0.02
C LEU A 137 1.15 -4.13 -1.36
N THR A 138 2.37 -3.59 -1.42
CA THR A 138 3.15 -3.59 -2.65
C THR A 138 3.77 -4.95 -2.88
N ALA A 139 3.62 -5.48 -4.09
CA ALA A 139 4.15 -6.79 -4.47
C ALA A 139 5.67 -6.77 -4.62
N ASP A 140 6.18 -5.72 -5.24
CA ASP A 140 7.60 -5.43 -5.42
C ASP A 140 8.06 -4.35 -4.45
N ILE A 141 9.23 -4.53 -3.85
CA ILE A 141 9.79 -3.58 -2.87
C ILE A 141 11.17 -3.12 -3.38
N PRO A 142 11.31 -1.85 -3.81
CA PRO A 142 12.63 -1.32 -4.16
C PRO A 142 13.61 -1.39 -2.97
N PRO A 143 14.92 -1.67 -3.20
CA PRO A 143 15.62 -1.79 -4.48
C PRO A 143 15.62 -3.19 -5.10
N GLY A 144 14.66 -4.05 -4.80
CA GLY A 144 14.54 -5.37 -5.40
C GLY A 144 14.13 -5.33 -6.87
N PRO A 145 14.05 -6.49 -7.52
CA PRO A 145 13.59 -6.60 -8.90
C PRO A 145 12.18 -6.01 -9.04
N ILE A 146 11.95 -5.27 -10.14
CA ILE A 146 10.62 -4.76 -10.48
C ILE A 146 9.75 -5.91 -11.02
N PHE A 147 8.48 -5.90 -10.66
CA PHE A 147 7.51 -6.94 -11.05
C PHE A 147 7.82 -8.35 -10.53
N GLU A 148 8.63 -8.47 -9.50
CA GLU A 148 8.79 -9.71 -8.75
C GLU A 148 8.05 -9.63 -7.41
N CYS A 149 7.14 -10.59 -7.20
CA CYS A 149 6.37 -10.62 -5.95
C CYS A 149 7.24 -11.14 -4.79
N GLY A 150 7.28 -10.37 -3.70
CA GLY A 150 7.99 -10.76 -2.50
C GLY A 150 7.35 -11.98 -1.81
N ARG A 151 8.18 -12.93 -1.35
CA ARG A 151 7.74 -14.15 -0.62
C ARG A 151 6.87 -13.85 0.60
N GLY A 152 7.00 -12.66 1.19
CA GLY A 152 6.20 -12.24 2.34
C GLY A 152 4.70 -12.22 2.07
N ILE A 153 4.26 -11.89 0.87
CA ILE A 153 2.85 -11.86 0.48
C ILE A 153 2.27 -13.28 0.47
N ILE A 154 3.01 -14.24 -0.09
CA ILE A 154 2.61 -15.64 -0.12
C ILE A 154 2.52 -16.20 1.32
N ALA A 155 3.52 -15.92 2.15
CA ALA A 155 3.51 -16.33 3.56
C ALA A 155 2.30 -15.73 4.33
N MET A 156 1.96 -14.46 4.07
CA MET A 156 0.78 -13.84 4.68
C MET A 156 -0.53 -14.52 4.25
N ALA A 157 -0.67 -14.84 2.96
CA ALA A 157 -1.85 -15.54 2.45
C ALA A 157 -1.99 -16.94 3.07
N GLN A 158 -0.87 -17.68 3.13
CA GLN A 158 -0.85 -19.00 3.77
C GLN A 158 -1.21 -18.96 5.25
N LEU A 159 -0.64 -18.01 6.00
CA LEU A 159 -0.90 -17.87 7.44
C LEU A 159 -2.30 -17.34 7.75
N SER A 160 -2.84 -16.46 6.92
CA SER A 160 -4.16 -15.89 7.13
C SER A 160 -5.28 -16.67 6.49
N GLN A 161 -4.98 -17.61 5.58
CA GLN A 161 -5.96 -18.33 4.74
C GLN A 161 -6.88 -17.37 3.96
N LYS A 162 -6.37 -16.17 3.61
CA LYS A 162 -7.12 -15.15 2.87
C LYS A 162 -6.67 -15.10 1.41
N PRO A 163 -7.61 -14.85 0.47
CA PRO A 163 -7.31 -14.78 -0.94
C PRO A 163 -6.45 -13.54 -1.26
N ILE A 164 -5.64 -13.66 -2.32
CA ILE A 164 -4.88 -12.55 -2.88
C ILE A 164 -5.58 -12.04 -4.13
N LEU A 165 -5.80 -10.72 -4.20
CA LEU A 165 -6.23 -10.01 -5.40
C LEU A 165 -5.05 -9.23 -5.97
N GLY A 166 -4.55 -9.62 -7.14
CA GLY A 166 -3.58 -8.85 -7.89
C GLY A 166 -4.26 -7.64 -8.55
N HIS A 167 -3.70 -6.45 -8.37
CA HIS A 167 -4.19 -5.23 -8.99
C HIS A 167 -3.04 -4.49 -9.67
N SER A 168 -3.23 -4.07 -10.93
CA SER A 168 -2.24 -3.29 -11.66
C SER A 168 -2.87 -2.19 -12.48
N HIS A 169 -2.07 -1.16 -12.77
CA HIS A 169 -2.40 -0.12 -13.73
C HIS A 169 -1.42 -0.23 -14.91
N SER A 170 -1.93 -0.24 -16.11
CA SER A 170 -1.13 -0.13 -17.33
C SER A 170 -1.61 1.05 -18.16
N HIS A 171 -0.69 1.65 -18.91
CA HIS A 171 -1.02 2.62 -19.95
C HIS A 171 -1.25 1.81 -21.24
N LYS A 172 -2.30 2.13 -21.99
CA LYS A 172 -2.38 1.72 -23.40
C LYS A 172 -1.52 2.70 -24.20
N GLU A 173 -0.52 2.19 -24.87
CA GLU A 173 0.15 2.92 -25.94
C GLU A 173 -0.82 3.16 -27.10
#